data_4d019cfb006387f039e85bde54f638aa
#
_entry.id   4d019cfb006387f039e85bde54f638aa
#
_cell.length_a   1.000
_cell.length_b   1.000
_cell.length_c   1.000
_cell.angle_alpha   90.00
_cell.angle_beta   90.00
_cell.angle_gamma   90.00
#
_symmetry.space_group_name_H-M   'P 1'
#
loop_
_entity.id
_entity.type
_entity.pdbx_description
1 polymer ?
#
loop_
_entity_poly.entity_id
_entity_poly.type
_entity_poly.pdbx_seq_one_letter_code
_entity_poly.pdbx_strand_id
1 'polypeptide(L)'
;MSTAGPRAGSAPGRVPTGGAALREALVALQRDLAIDEATVRRIVEGAVVDTYRRLVADDPEVQARVDLGAGSVGLFRDDGRGGSAPVEAPVADFARQAAQAAKAAVAGWAREAERERVIREGMAQKGELIDVLVERLDGALWWVRAGNLAALLPPEEQTPGEQLQRQQHLKVVVIDVRRRQRDAVVVVSRTHPSLLRRLLEQEVPELADGRVLVKAVAREAGRRSKVAVHAPEAGIDAQGACIGPRGVRIRAVVSELGEEQVQVVEWSADPAEYVASALAPAQVSAVELDNETRTAHAVVPDDQLSLAIGRSGENARLAARLTGWRIDISGESGHPRRETATSPAPEGEDAG
;
A
#
# COMPACT_ATOMS: atom_id res chain seq x y z
N MET A 1 53.77 -64.61 -13.55
CA MET A 1 53.67 -63.89 -12.27
C MET A 1 52.95 -62.59 -12.56
N SER A 2 51.64 -62.61 -12.31
CA SER A 2 50.74 -61.51 -12.60
C SER A 2 50.44 -60.82 -11.27
N THR A 3 50.77 -59.51 -11.11
CA THR A 3 50.46 -58.73 -9.92
C THR A 3 49.27 -57.80 -10.29
N ALA A 4 48.13 -58.23 -9.78
CA ALA A 4 46.92 -57.38 -9.79
C ALA A 4 47.09 -56.24 -8.81
N GLY A 5 47.02 -54.95 -9.32
CA GLY A 5 46.97 -53.74 -8.51
C GLY A 5 45.62 -53.64 -7.77
N PRO A 6 45.57 -52.93 -6.61
CA PRO A 6 44.36 -52.84 -5.84
C PRO A 6 43.31 -51.97 -6.49
N ARG A 7 42.07 -52.50 -6.63
CA ARG A 7 40.86 -51.77 -6.99
C ARG A 7 40.65 -50.60 -6.00
N ALA A 8 40.55 -49.37 -6.52
CA ALA A 8 40.14 -48.21 -5.77
C ALA A 8 38.76 -48.49 -5.11
N GLY A 9 38.76 -48.59 -3.80
CA GLY A 9 37.58 -48.73 -2.99
C GLY A 9 36.68 -47.49 -3.16
N SER A 10 35.44 -47.74 -3.56
CA SER A 10 34.37 -46.73 -3.49
C SER A 10 34.23 -46.28 -2.03
N ALA A 11 34.36 -45.00 -1.77
CA ALA A 11 34.16 -44.44 -0.44
C ALA A 11 32.75 -44.82 0.04
N PRO A 12 32.59 -45.45 1.23
CA PRO A 12 31.30 -45.85 1.75
C PRO A 12 30.52 -44.61 2.18
N GLY A 13 29.24 -44.51 1.82
CA GLY A 13 28.31 -43.49 2.31
C GLY A 13 27.84 -42.41 1.36
N ARG A 14 28.28 -42.44 0.11
CA ARG A 14 27.69 -41.53 -0.91
C ARG A 14 26.48 -42.17 -1.57
N VAL A 15 25.29 -41.64 -1.29
CA VAL A 15 24.10 -41.92 -2.10
C VAL A 15 24.25 -41.11 -3.41
N PRO A 16 24.34 -41.75 -4.58
CA PRO A 16 24.35 -41.00 -5.83
C PRO A 16 22.95 -40.47 -6.10
N THR A 17 22.62 -39.36 -5.53
CA THR A 17 21.45 -38.55 -5.95
C THR A 17 21.80 -37.96 -7.29
N GLY A 18 20.94 -38.08 -8.31
CA GLY A 18 21.10 -37.61 -9.69
C GLY A 18 21.78 -36.24 -9.82
N GLY A 19 23.10 -36.25 -9.65
CA GLY A 19 23.93 -35.10 -9.28
C GLY A 19 23.94 -33.94 -10.26
N ALA A 20 23.75 -34.21 -11.56
CA ALA A 20 23.71 -33.17 -12.57
C ALA A 20 22.40 -32.33 -12.50
N ALA A 21 21.25 -32.97 -12.39
CA ALA A 21 19.96 -32.29 -12.37
C ALA A 21 19.73 -31.49 -11.07
N LEU A 22 20.20 -32.02 -9.92
CA LEU A 22 20.16 -31.30 -8.65
C LEU A 22 21.10 -30.08 -8.68
N ARG A 23 22.30 -30.24 -9.19
CA ARG A 23 23.28 -29.17 -9.32
C ARG A 23 22.80 -28.06 -10.26
N GLU A 24 22.27 -28.38 -11.44
CA GLU A 24 21.71 -27.40 -12.37
C GLU A 24 20.55 -26.64 -11.75
N ALA A 25 19.63 -27.33 -11.07
CA ALA A 25 18.51 -26.71 -10.38
C ALA A 25 18.96 -25.77 -9.24
N LEU A 26 19.98 -26.17 -8.47
CA LEU A 26 20.52 -25.37 -7.38
C LEU A 26 21.27 -24.14 -7.87
N VAL A 27 22.10 -24.29 -8.92
CA VAL A 27 22.84 -23.17 -9.53
C VAL A 27 21.88 -22.17 -10.17
N ALA A 28 20.85 -22.65 -10.87
CA ALA A 28 19.82 -21.77 -11.44
C ALA A 28 19.09 -20.99 -10.35
N LEU A 29 18.68 -21.65 -9.28
CA LEU A 29 17.98 -21.01 -8.13
C LEU A 29 18.87 -20.01 -7.37
N GLN A 30 20.14 -20.30 -7.18
CA GLN A 30 21.09 -19.35 -6.57
C GLN A 30 21.24 -18.08 -7.42
N ARG A 31 21.30 -18.25 -8.75
CA ARG A 31 21.47 -17.14 -9.69
C ARG A 31 20.22 -16.28 -9.78
N ASP A 32 19.05 -16.90 -9.82
CA ASP A 32 17.76 -16.22 -10.03
C ASP A 32 17.23 -15.53 -8.77
N LEU A 33 17.58 -16.05 -7.57
CA LEU A 33 17.00 -15.64 -6.29
C LEU A 33 17.99 -14.97 -5.34
N ALA A 34 19.27 -14.80 -5.74
CA ALA A 34 20.35 -14.26 -4.91
C ALA A 34 20.42 -14.90 -3.49
N ILE A 35 20.15 -16.21 -3.41
CA ILE A 35 20.17 -16.99 -2.16
C ILE A 35 21.60 -17.36 -1.84
N ASP A 36 22.03 -17.17 -0.59
CA ASP A 36 23.36 -17.60 -0.16
C ASP A 36 23.47 -19.13 -0.11
N GLU A 37 24.67 -19.62 -0.36
CA GLU A 37 24.97 -21.05 -0.44
C GLU A 37 24.66 -21.79 0.86
N ALA A 38 24.88 -21.15 2.00
CA ALA A 38 24.66 -21.75 3.32
C ALA A 38 23.15 -22.01 3.56
N THR A 39 22.30 -21.10 3.12
CA THR A 39 20.83 -21.25 3.18
C THR A 39 20.35 -22.37 2.27
N VAL A 40 20.80 -22.43 1.03
CA VAL A 40 20.46 -23.54 0.11
C VAL A 40 20.89 -24.88 0.67
N ARG A 41 22.12 -24.97 1.19
CA ARG A 41 22.66 -26.19 1.83
C ARG A 41 21.75 -26.64 2.95
N ARG A 42 21.44 -25.79 3.91
CA ARG A 42 20.57 -26.09 5.06
C ARG A 42 19.20 -26.60 4.64
N ILE A 43 18.57 -25.98 3.64
CA ILE A 43 17.24 -26.38 3.14
C ILE A 43 17.31 -27.78 2.52
N VAL A 44 18.32 -28.04 1.70
CA VAL A 44 18.49 -29.35 1.03
C VAL A 44 18.81 -30.43 2.08
N GLU A 45 19.70 -30.17 3.01
CA GLU A 45 20.06 -31.09 4.10
C GLU A 45 18.81 -31.45 4.92
N GLY A 46 18.01 -30.47 5.32
CA GLY A 46 16.75 -30.70 6.03
C GLY A 46 15.77 -31.57 5.24
N ALA A 47 15.54 -31.26 3.96
CA ALA A 47 14.62 -32.04 3.12
C ALA A 47 15.08 -33.50 2.91
N VAL A 48 16.39 -33.75 2.85
CA VAL A 48 16.93 -35.11 2.72
C VAL A 48 16.76 -35.87 4.03
N VAL A 49 17.03 -35.27 5.18
CA VAL A 49 16.81 -35.85 6.51
C VAL A 49 15.34 -36.19 6.72
N ASP A 50 14.43 -35.27 6.39
CA ASP A 50 12.99 -35.51 6.51
C ASP A 50 12.51 -36.67 5.60
N THR A 51 13.11 -36.78 4.40
CA THR A 51 12.85 -37.90 3.51
C THR A 51 13.34 -39.22 4.10
N TYR A 52 14.52 -39.22 4.70
CA TYR A 52 15.09 -40.38 5.40
C TYR A 52 14.18 -40.82 6.57
N ARG A 53 13.78 -39.90 7.42
CA ARG A 53 12.91 -40.15 8.57
C ARG A 53 11.58 -40.76 8.15
N ARG A 54 11.01 -40.29 7.06
CA ARG A 54 9.73 -40.77 6.53
C ARG A 54 9.81 -42.17 5.90
N LEU A 55 10.91 -42.49 5.21
CA LEU A 55 11.00 -43.68 4.35
C LEU A 55 11.81 -44.83 4.97
N VAL A 56 12.75 -44.50 5.84
CA VAL A 56 13.69 -45.51 6.36
C VAL A 56 13.50 -45.70 7.86
N ALA A 57 13.76 -44.69 8.66
CA ALA A 57 13.66 -44.71 10.12
C ALA A 57 13.53 -43.34 10.69
N ASP A 58 12.68 -43.14 11.69
CA ASP A 58 12.59 -41.90 12.45
C ASP A 58 13.74 -41.82 13.46
N ASP A 59 14.91 -41.44 12.95
CA ASP A 59 16.16 -41.34 13.69
C ASP A 59 16.58 -39.86 13.80
N PRO A 60 16.50 -39.25 15.02
CA PRO A 60 16.82 -37.87 15.24
C PRO A 60 18.33 -37.55 15.11
N GLU A 61 19.21 -38.57 15.24
CA GLU A 61 20.67 -38.39 15.16
C GLU A 61 21.21 -38.38 13.74
N VAL A 62 20.36 -38.68 12.71
CA VAL A 62 20.76 -38.64 11.31
C VAL A 62 20.77 -37.21 10.79
N GLN A 63 21.90 -36.85 10.18
CA GLN A 63 22.17 -35.59 9.53
C GLN A 63 22.50 -35.81 8.04
N ALA A 64 22.14 -34.87 7.19
CA ALA A 64 22.61 -34.84 5.81
C ALA A 64 23.75 -33.82 5.65
N ARG A 65 24.70 -34.09 4.76
CA ARG A 65 25.72 -33.12 4.34
C ARG A 65 25.71 -33.03 2.82
N VAL A 66 25.56 -31.82 2.32
CA VAL A 66 25.47 -31.52 0.89
C VAL A 66 26.80 -30.97 0.41
N ASP A 67 27.34 -31.59 -0.63
CA ASP A 67 28.43 -31.05 -1.45
C ASP A 67 27.80 -30.42 -2.72
N LEU A 68 27.63 -29.10 -2.71
CA LEU A 68 27.01 -28.38 -3.85
C LEU A 68 27.92 -28.40 -5.08
N GLY A 69 29.23 -28.44 -4.90
CA GLY A 69 30.21 -28.54 -5.99
C GLY A 69 30.16 -29.88 -6.70
N ALA A 70 30.08 -30.98 -5.96
CA ALA A 70 29.95 -32.32 -6.48
C ALA A 70 28.49 -32.71 -6.82
N GLY A 71 27.49 -31.93 -6.38
CA GLY A 71 26.08 -32.27 -6.51
C GLY A 71 25.70 -33.56 -5.77
N SER A 72 26.38 -33.87 -4.66
CA SER A 72 26.19 -35.12 -3.90
C SER A 72 25.71 -34.84 -2.49
N VAL A 73 24.94 -35.76 -1.94
CA VAL A 73 24.45 -35.71 -0.54
C VAL A 73 24.85 -37.00 0.16
N GLY A 74 25.44 -36.86 1.36
CA GLY A 74 25.74 -37.98 2.26
C GLY A 74 24.85 -37.92 3.50
N LEU A 75 24.47 -39.08 4.01
CA LEU A 75 23.80 -39.23 5.29
C LEU A 75 24.80 -39.72 6.35
N PHE A 76 24.75 -39.13 7.53
CA PHE A 76 25.65 -39.40 8.62
C PHE A 76 24.88 -39.48 9.95
N ARG A 77 25.31 -40.34 10.85
CA ARG A 77 24.82 -40.40 12.25
C ARG A 77 25.89 -39.88 13.17
N ASP A 78 25.54 -39.06 14.13
CA ASP A 78 26.43 -38.68 15.22
C ASP A 78 26.71 -39.90 16.10
N ASP A 79 27.98 -40.18 16.39
CA ASP A 79 28.40 -41.32 17.22
C ASP A 79 28.44 -40.98 18.74
N GLY A 80 27.99 -39.76 19.11
CA GLY A 80 27.99 -39.28 20.49
C GLY A 80 29.39 -39.05 21.09
N ARG A 81 30.44 -39.24 20.32
CA ARG A 81 31.86 -39.06 20.72
C ARG A 81 32.57 -38.00 19.91
N GLY A 82 31.80 -37.19 19.15
CA GLY A 82 32.32 -36.14 18.25
C GLY A 82 32.75 -36.67 16.89
N GLY A 83 32.42 -37.93 16.55
CA GLY A 83 32.57 -38.53 15.22
C GLY A 83 31.22 -38.63 14.50
N SER A 84 31.27 -38.89 13.19
CA SER A 84 30.09 -39.18 12.41
C SER A 84 30.29 -40.38 11.49
N ALA A 85 29.40 -41.37 11.64
CA ALA A 85 29.39 -42.58 10.79
C ALA A 85 28.46 -42.44 9.60
N PRO A 86 28.87 -42.85 8.38
CA PRO A 86 27.99 -42.86 7.23
C PRO A 86 26.80 -43.77 7.44
N VAL A 87 25.61 -43.35 6.98
CA VAL A 87 24.36 -44.09 7.05
C VAL A 87 23.90 -44.44 5.65
N GLU A 88 23.56 -45.68 5.43
CA GLU A 88 22.97 -46.15 4.18
C GLU A 88 21.44 -46.05 4.22
N ALA A 89 20.85 -45.65 3.10
CA ALA A 89 19.40 -45.68 2.91
C ALA A 89 19.06 -46.80 1.94
N PRO A 90 18.71 -48.01 2.46
CA PRO A 90 18.53 -49.21 1.65
C PRO A 90 17.19 -49.24 0.90
N VAL A 91 16.45 -48.14 0.92
CA VAL A 91 15.13 -48.08 0.26
C VAL A 91 15.35 -47.79 -1.23
N ALA A 92 14.74 -48.63 -2.09
CA ALA A 92 14.70 -48.35 -3.52
C ALA A 92 14.10 -46.96 -3.78
N ASP A 93 14.66 -46.23 -4.73
CA ASP A 93 14.23 -44.86 -5.09
C ASP A 93 14.49 -43.77 -4.02
N PHE A 94 15.15 -44.03 -2.89
CA PHE A 94 15.44 -42.99 -1.89
C PHE A 94 16.12 -41.76 -2.51
N ALA A 95 17.16 -41.97 -3.30
CA ALA A 95 17.89 -40.89 -3.96
C ALA A 95 16.99 -40.02 -4.84
N ARG A 96 16.07 -40.61 -5.56
CA ARG A 96 15.09 -39.90 -6.41
C ARG A 96 14.10 -39.09 -5.57
N GLN A 97 13.55 -39.71 -4.52
CA GLN A 97 12.60 -39.03 -3.63
C GLN A 97 13.27 -37.90 -2.84
N ALA A 98 14.48 -38.10 -2.33
CA ALA A 98 15.26 -37.05 -1.66
C ALA A 98 15.57 -35.86 -2.58
N ALA A 99 15.95 -36.11 -3.84
CA ALA A 99 16.17 -35.06 -4.82
C ALA A 99 14.89 -34.28 -5.15
N GLN A 100 13.74 -34.96 -5.27
CA GLN A 100 12.45 -34.29 -5.46
C GLN A 100 12.04 -33.45 -4.25
N ALA A 101 12.21 -33.98 -3.04
CA ALA A 101 11.94 -33.27 -1.79
C ALA A 101 12.82 -32.02 -1.65
N ALA A 102 14.13 -32.14 -1.92
CA ALA A 102 15.07 -31.03 -1.90
C ALA A 102 14.67 -29.91 -2.90
N LYS A 103 14.32 -30.30 -4.13
CA LYS A 103 13.85 -29.33 -5.15
C LYS A 103 12.55 -28.64 -4.70
N ALA A 104 11.60 -29.39 -4.13
CA ALA A 104 10.35 -28.84 -3.64
C ALA A 104 10.57 -27.91 -2.45
N ALA A 105 11.48 -28.26 -1.53
CA ALA A 105 11.81 -27.46 -0.35
C ALA A 105 12.47 -26.11 -0.75
N VAL A 106 13.44 -26.12 -1.67
CA VAL A 106 14.08 -24.90 -2.18
C VAL A 106 13.07 -24.02 -2.91
N ALA A 107 12.23 -24.60 -3.76
CA ALA A 107 11.17 -23.86 -4.44
C ALA A 107 10.11 -23.30 -3.47
N GLY A 108 9.81 -24.03 -2.39
CA GLY A 108 8.94 -23.56 -1.31
C GLY A 108 9.53 -22.38 -0.56
N TRP A 109 10.78 -22.49 -0.16
CA TRP A 109 11.50 -21.42 0.51
C TRP A 109 11.60 -20.15 -0.36
N ALA A 110 11.93 -20.32 -1.64
CA ALA A 110 12.02 -19.21 -2.58
C ALA A 110 10.70 -18.44 -2.70
N ARG A 111 9.57 -19.16 -2.79
CA ARG A 111 8.24 -18.52 -2.80
C ARG A 111 7.93 -17.79 -1.50
N GLU A 112 8.33 -18.36 -0.35
CA GLU A 112 8.13 -17.71 0.94
C GLU A 112 8.99 -16.45 1.08
N ALA A 113 10.26 -16.52 0.70
CA ALA A 113 11.16 -15.37 0.71
C ALA A 113 10.67 -14.23 -0.20
N GLU A 114 10.17 -14.58 -1.40
CA GLU A 114 9.57 -13.61 -2.32
C GLU A 114 8.27 -13.02 -1.73
N ARG A 115 7.44 -13.84 -1.11
CA ARG A 115 6.23 -13.36 -0.42
C ARG A 115 6.56 -12.38 0.70
N GLU A 116 7.55 -12.69 1.53
CA GLU A 116 8.01 -11.80 2.60
C GLU A 116 8.62 -10.50 2.06
N ARG A 117 9.35 -10.59 0.94
CA ARG A 117 9.89 -9.43 0.23
C ARG A 117 8.77 -8.49 -0.21
N VAL A 118 7.77 -9.01 -0.92
CA VAL A 118 6.61 -8.24 -1.40
C VAL A 118 5.85 -7.60 -0.24
N ILE A 119 5.67 -8.33 0.87
CA ILE A 119 5.01 -7.79 2.06
C ILE A 119 5.82 -6.62 2.63
N ARG A 120 7.12 -6.82 2.85
CA ARG A 120 7.99 -5.80 3.44
C ARG A 120 8.06 -4.54 2.56
N GLU A 121 8.32 -4.71 1.25
CA GLU A 121 8.40 -3.59 0.31
C GLU A 121 7.06 -2.87 0.15
N GLY A 122 5.97 -3.62 0.01
CA GLY A 122 4.64 -3.05 -0.10
C GLY A 122 4.18 -2.32 1.15
N MET A 123 4.47 -2.88 2.35
CA MET A 123 4.14 -2.22 3.61
C MET A 123 4.97 -0.95 3.85
N ALA A 124 6.23 -0.93 3.42
CA ALA A 124 7.06 0.27 3.48
C ALA A 124 6.55 1.40 2.57
N GLN A 125 5.84 1.05 1.51
CA GLN A 125 5.24 2.01 0.57
C GLN A 125 3.77 2.33 0.87
N LYS A 126 3.20 1.80 1.94
CA LYS A 126 1.80 2.04 2.28
C LYS A 126 1.52 3.52 2.54
N GLY A 127 0.53 4.07 1.81
CA GLY A 127 0.19 5.48 1.83
C GLY A 127 1.06 6.36 0.91
N GLU A 128 2.08 5.78 0.24
CA GLU A 128 2.94 6.51 -0.68
C GLU A 128 2.38 6.51 -2.11
N LEU A 129 2.72 7.56 -2.85
CA LEU A 129 2.46 7.69 -4.28
C LEU A 129 3.53 6.94 -5.06
N ILE A 130 3.10 6.05 -5.95
CA ILE A 130 4.00 5.31 -6.83
C ILE A 130 3.56 5.41 -8.30
N ASP A 131 4.56 5.40 -9.19
CA ASP A 131 4.32 5.30 -10.62
C ASP A 131 4.25 3.83 -11.01
N VAL A 132 3.19 3.44 -11.71
CA VAL A 132 2.99 2.07 -12.18
C VAL A 132 2.75 2.02 -13.67
N LEU A 133 3.14 0.90 -14.27
CA LEU A 133 2.81 0.54 -15.65
C LEU A 133 1.59 -0.38 -15.64
N VAL A 134 0.55 -0.04 -16.39
CA VAL A 134 -0.64 -0.86 -16.57
C VAL A 134 -0.32 -2.04 -17.48
N GLU A 135 -0.42 -3.28 -16.98
CA GLU A 135 0.02 -4.47 -17.72
C GLU A 135 -1.13 -5.21 -18.40
N ARG A 136 -2.08 -5.69 -17.62
CA ARG A 136 -3.16 -6.54 -18.14
C ARG A 136 -4.43 -6.41 -17.32
N LEU A 137 -5.54 -6.64 -18.00
CA LEU A 137 -6.87 -6.75 -17.41
C LEU A 137 -7.20 -8.23 -17.19
N ASP A 138 -7.70 -8.57 -16.02
CA ASP A 138 -8.16 -9.89 -15.63
C ASP A 138 -9.58 -9.77 -15.06
N GLY A 139 -10.58 -10.04 -15.89
CA GLY A 139 -11.97 -9.67 -15.58
C GLY A 139 -12.13 -8.14 -15.50
N ALA A 140 -12.41 -7.60 -14.31
CA ALA A 140 -12.49 -6.16 -14.05
C ALA A 140 -11.28 -5.63 -13.25
N LEU A 141 -10.31 -6.49 -12.95
CA LEU A 141 -9.14 -6.18 -12.13
C LEU A 141 -7.94 -5.90 -13.01
N TRP A 142 -7.31 -4.74 -12.83
CA TRP A 142 -6.06 -4.42 -13.49
C TRP A 142 -4.84 -4.90 -12.69
N TRP A 143 -3.94 -5.57 -13.40
CA TRP A 143 -2.59 -5.80 -12.93
C TRP A 143 -1.71 -4.64 -13.37
N VAL A 144 -0.95 -4.09 -12.42
CA VAL A 144 -0.03 -2.98 -12.63
C VAL A 144 1.33 -3.33 -12.03
N ARG A 145 2.39 -2.66 -12.48
CA ARG A 145 3.76 -2.95 -12.03
C ARG A 145 4.52 -1.66 -11.69
N ALA A 146 5.13 -1.64 -10.51
CA ALA A 146 6.09 -0.63 -10.09
C ALA A 146 7.49 -1.27 -9.99
N GLY A 147 8.33 -1.09 -11.00
CA GLY A 147 9.63 -1.80 -11.09
C GLY A 147 9.44 -3.32 -11.04
N ASN A 148 9.93 -3.97 -9.99
CA ASN A 148 9.77 -5.42 -9.78
C ASN A 148 8.53 -5.78 -8.94
N LEU A 149 7.79 -4.80 -8.44
CA LEU A 149 6.64 -5.02 -7.58
C LEU A 149 5.36 -5.13 -8.42
N ALA A 150 4.74 -6.30 -8.42
CA ALA A 150 3.42 -6.49 -9.01
C ALA A 150 2.33 -6.03 -8.04
N ALA A 151 1.34 -5.29 -8.54
CA ALA A 151 0.25 -4.77 -7.74
C ALA A 151 -1.10 -4.96 -8.45
N LEU A 152 -2.17 -4.89 -7.68
CA LEU A 152 -3.55 -4.98 -8.13
C LEU A 152 -4.25 -3.64 -7.97
N LEU A 153 -4.95 -3.23 -9.01
CA LEU A 153 -5.91 -2.14 -8.99
C LEU A 153 -7.31 -2.75 -9.18
N PRO A 154 -7.99 -3.10 -8.08
CA PRO A 154 -9.30 -3.75 -8.13
C PRO A 154 -10.40 -2.76 -8.55
N PRO A 155 -11.56 -3.24 -9.02
CA PRO A 155 -12.63 -2.38 -9.56
C PRO A 155 -13.08 -1.27 -8.63
N GLU A 156 -13.17 -1.55 -7.33
CA GLU A 156 -13.57 -0.61 -6.28
C GLU A 156 -12.56 0.53 -6.07
N GLU A 157 -11.32 0.34 -6.52
CA GLU A 157 -10.23 1.30 -6.42
C GLU A 157 -9.90 2.01 -7.75
N GLN A 158 -10.65 1.71 -8.80
CA GLN A 158 -10.57 2.38 -10.10
C GLN A 158 -11.45 3.63 -10.10
N THR A 159 -10.95 4.73 -10.65
CA THR A 159 -11.75 5.96 -10.78
C THR A 159 -12.92 5.74 -11.74
N PRO A 160 -14.16 6.03 -11.33
CA PRO A 160 -15.32 5.90 -12.22
C PRO A 160 -15.15 6.74 -13.49
N GLY A 161 -15.34 6.11 -14.66
CA GLY A 161 -15.21 6.76 -15.96
C GLY A 161 -13.78 6.83 -16.52
N GLU A 162 -12.76 6.52 -15.74
CA GLU A 162 -11.37 6.48 -16.20
C GLU A 162 -11.13 5.25 -17.09
N GLN A 163 -10.65 5.50 -18.32
CA GLN A 163 -10.36 4.43 -19.28
C GLN A 163 -8.86 4.12 -19.26
N LEU A 164 -8.49 3.05 -18.56
CA LEU A 164 -7.12 2.61 -18.48
C LEU A 164 -6.73 1.82 -19.74
N GLN A 165 -5.50 2.02 -20.19
CA GLN A 165 -4.92 1.33 -21.34
C GLN A 165 -3.68 0.54 -20.94
N ARG A 166 -3.43 -0.57 -21.64
CA ARG A 166 -2.19 -1.34 -21.47
C ARG A 166 -0.98 -0.48 -21.85
N GLN A 167 0.12 -0.63 -21.12
CA GLN A 167 1.36 0.13 -21.27
C GLN A 167 1.22 1.63 -20.91
N GLN A 168 0.12 2.03 -20.28
CA GLN A 168 -0.04 3.36 -19.73
C GLN A 168 0.71 3.48 -18.41
N HIS A 169 1.42 4.60 -18.22
CA HIS A 169 1.93 5.01 -16.92
C HIS A 169 0.81 5.66 -16.11
N LEU A 170 0.75 5.34 -14.83
CA LEU A 170 -0.32 5.75 -13.95
C LEU A 170 0.22 5.99 -12.55
N LYS A 171 -0.15 7.10 -11.93
CA LYS A 171 0.14 7.35 -10.51
C LYS A 171 -0.94 6.73 -9.64
N VAL A 172 -0.54 5.96 -8.64
CA VAL A 172 -1.45 5.30 -7.70
C VAL A 172 -0.92 5.43 -6.28
N VAL A 173 -1.79 5.24 -5.30
CA VAL A 173 -1.36 5.14 -3.90
C VAL A 173 -1.44 3.68 -3.44
N VAL A 174 -0.45 3.23 -2.69
CA VAL A 174 -0.47 1.91 -2.06
C VAL A 174 -1.40 1.96 -0.85
N ILE A 175 -2.45 1.13 -0.85
CA ILE A 175 -3.44 1.13 0.24
C ILE A 175 -3.32 -0.08 1.15
N ASP A 176 -2.88 -1.22 0.61
CA ASP A 176 -2.84 -2.47 1.37
C ASP A 176 -1.85 -3.47 0.77
N VAL A 177 -1.49 -4.50 1.56
CA VAL A 177 -0.76 -5.67 1.09
C VAL A 177 -1.53 -6.91 1.50
N ARG A 178 -2.10 -7.62 0.54
CA ARG A 178 -2.90 -8.82 0.78
C ARG A 178 -2.07 -10.08 0.66
N ARG A 179 -2.09 -10.88 1.71
CA ARG A 179 -1.54 -12.25 1.68
C ARG A 179 -2.53 -13.18 0.97
N ARG A 180 -2.02 -13.98 0.04
CA ARG A 180 -2.74 -15.08 -0.60
C ARG A 180 -2.13 -16.40 -0.15
N GLN A 181 -2.78 -17.52 -0.47
CA GLN A 181 -2.30 -18.84 -0.03
C GLN A 181 -0.86 -19.15 -0.46
N ARG A 182 -0.42 -18.66 -1.62
CA ARG A 182 0.89 -18.96 -2.20
C ARG A 182 1.78 -17.75 -2.44
N ASP A 183 1.23 -16.54 -2.38
CA ASP A 183 1.91 -15.30 -2.70
C ASP A 183 1.38 -14.13 -1.85
N ALA A 184 1.98 -12.96 -2.03
CA ALA A 184 1.46 -11.70 -1.54
C ALA A 184 1.35 -10.74 -2.71
N VAL A 185 0.42 -9.79 -2.62
CA VAL A 185 0.19 -8.80 -3.66
C VAL A 185 -0.10 -7.44 -3.02
N VAL A 186 0.47 -6.42 -3.58
CA VAL A 186 0.19 -5.03 -3.21
C VAL A 186 -1.12 -4.60 -3.84
N VAL A 187 -1.94 -3.88 -3.08
CA VAL A 187 -3.20 -3.29 -3.58
C VAL A 187 -3.00 -1.79 -3.66
N VAL A 188 -3.31 -1.25 -4.82
CA VAL A 188 -3.19 0.18 -5.10
C VAL A 188 -4.55 0.78 -5.44
N SER A 189 -4.65 2.09 -5.27
CA SER A 189 -5.89 2.83 -5.44
C SER A 189 -5.71 4.10 -6.27
N ARG A 190 -6.73 4.38 -7.08
CA ARG A 190 -6.98 5.67 -7.75
C ARG A 190 -8.11 6.46 -7.08
N THR A 191 -8.90 5.82 -6.20
CA THR A 191 -10.05 6.46 -5.53
C THR A 191 -9.72 6.99 -4.15
N HIS A 192 -8.68 6.46 -3.49
CA HIS A 192 -8.34 6.81 -2.12
C HIS A 192 -7.97 8.31 -1.96
N PRO A 193 -8.43 9.01 -0.90
CA PRO A 193 -8.12 10.43 -0.69
C PRO A 193 -6.63 10.75 -0.60
N SER A 194 -5.81 9.80 -0.15
CA SER A 194 -4.35 9.97 -0.10
C SER A 194 -3.73 10.20 -1.46
N LEU A 195 -4.33 9.72 -2.57
CA LEU A 195 -3.83 10.01 -3.91
C LEU A 195 -3.79 11.52 -4.16
N LEU A 196 -4.91 12.21 -3.91
CA LEU A 196 -4.97 13.66 -4.07
C LEU A 196 -4.00 14.38 -3.13
N ARG A 197 -3.89 13.95 -1.88
CA ARG A 197 -2.93 14.51 -0.92
C ARG A 197 -1.49 14.40 -1.42
N ARG A 198 -1.07 13.21 -1.86
CA ARG A 198 0.30 12.96 -2.33
C ARG A 198 0.62 13.70 -3.64
N LEU A 199 -0.36 13.81 -4.54
CA LEU A 199 -0.20 14.60 -5.76
C LEU A 199 0.01 16.10 -5.43
N LEU A 200 -0.73 16.64 -4.46
CA LEU A 200 -0.50 18.00 -3.98
C LEU A 200 0.89 18.16 -3.32
N GLU A 201 1.29 17.23 -2.47
CA GLU A 201 2.62 17.23 -1.84
C GLU A 201 3.76 17.17 -2.87
N GLN A 202 3.56 16.48 -4.00
CA GLN A 202 4.52 16.43 -5.10
C GLN A 202 4.63 17.77 -5.86
N GLU A 203 3.50 18.46 -6.08
CA GLU A 203 3.45 19.67 -6.91
C GLU A 203 3.65 20.97 -6.12
N VAL A 204 3.48 20.94 -4.79
CA VAL A 204 3.49 22.12 -3.91
C VAL A 204 4.66 22.02 -2.92
N PRO A 205 5.77 22.73 -3.15
CA PRO A 205 6.94 22.68 -2.26
C PRO A 205 6.61 23.04 -0.80
N GLU A 206 5.68 23.97 -0.58
CA GLU A 206 5.26 24.40 0.74
C GLU A 206 4.51 23.32 1.53
N LEU A 207 3.92 22.32 0.84
CA LEU A 207 3.38 21.10 1.47
C LEU A 207 4.49 20.10 1.77
N ALA A 208 5.46 19.97 0.86
CA ALA A 208 6.58 19.04 1.02
C ALA A 208 7.49 19.43 2.20
N ASP A 209 7.69 20.72 2.43
CA ASP A 209 8.53 21.26 3.53
C ASP A 209 7.74 21.55 4.83
N GLY A 210 6.42 21.32 4.84
CA GLY A 210 5.57 21.46 6.01
C GLY A 210 5.13 22.88 6.36
N ARG A 211 5.46 23.90 5.55
CA ARG A 211 4.99 25.28 5.76
C ARG A 211 3.49 25.42 5.49
N VAL A 212 2.93 24.56 4.66
CA VAL A 212 1.50 24.39 4.46
C VAL A 212 1.13 22.95 4.80
N LEU A 213 -0.03 22.76 5.40
CA LEU A 213 -0.52 21.44 5.84
C LEU A 213 -1.85 21.12 5.17
N VAL A 214 -2.02 19.91 4.65
CA VAL A 214 -3.33 19.38 4.27
C VAL A 214 -4.03 18.85 5.52
N LYS A 215 -5.06 19.55 5.97
CA LYS A 215 -5.84 19.21 7.18
C LYS A 215 -6.89 18.14 6.91
N ALA A 216 -7.59 18.23 5.77
CA ALA A 216 -8.64 17.28 5.39
C ALA A 216 -8.78 17.19 3.87
N VAL A 217 -9.27 16.04 3.41
CA VAL A 217 -9.63 15.78 2.00
C VAL A 217 -11.00 15.12 1.97
N ALA A 218 -11.95 15.73 1.27
CA ALA A 218 -13.22 15.12 0.90
C ALA A 218 -13.25 14.88 -0.60
N ARG A 219 -13.32 13.60 -1.03
CA ARG A 219 -13.14 13.21 -2.42
C ARG A 219 -14.31 12.37 -2.94
N GLU A 220 -14.79 12.71 -4.10
CA GLU A 220 -15.62 11.90 -4.99
C GLU A 220 -14.81 11.68 -6.27
N ALA A 221 -14.06 10.57 -6.28
CA ALA A 221 -13.10 10.27 -7.35
C ALA A 221 -13.73 10.34 -8.74
N GLY A 222 -13.02 10.99 -9.69
CA GLY A 222 -13.48 11.20 -11.05
C GLY A 222 -14.56 12.29 -11.20
N ARG A 223 -14.96 12.97 -10.11
CA ARG A 223 -15.98 14.01 -10.14
C ARG A 223 -15.48 15.31 -9.51
N ARG A 224 -15.49 15.39 -8.21
CA ARG A 224 -15.09 16.58 -7.47
C ARG A 224 -14.47 16.26 -6.13
N SER A 225 -13.50 17.08 -5.74
CA SER A 225 -12.82 16.99 -4.44
C SER A 225 -12.67 18.37 -3.80
N LYS A 226 -12.70 18.37 -2.47
CA LYS A 226 -12.32 19.51 -1.66
C LYS A 226 -11.13 19.16 -0.78
N VAL A 227 -10.18 20.08 -0.68
CA VAL A 227 -8.99 19.94 0.15
C VAL A 227 -8.90 21.14 1.07
N ALA A 228 -8.88 20.90 2.37
CA ALA A 228 -8.67 21.93 3.38
C ALA A 228 -7.17 22.05 3.70
N VAL A 229 -6.62 23.24 3.54
CA VAL A 229 -5.21 23.53 3.78
C VAL A 229 -5.05 24.62 4.85
N HIS A 230 -3.92 24.60 5.52
CA HIS A 230 -3.60 25.56 6.60
C HIS A 230 -2.11 25.86 6.62
N ALA A 231 -1.76 27.12 6.82
CA ALA A 231 -0.40 27.53 7.10
C ALA A 231 -0.26 27.86 8.60
N PRO A 232 0.58 27.13 9.36
CA PRO A 232 0.79 27.42 10.78
C PRO A 232 1.46 28.78 11.02
N GLU A 233 2.27 29.24 10.05
CA GLU A 233 2.98 30.51 10.12
C GLU A 233 2.16 31.64 9.48
N ALA A 234 2.09 32.78 10.16
CA ALA A 234 1.40 33.97 9.66
C ALA A 234 2.08 34.51 8.39
N GLY A 235 1.27 34.98 7.43
CA GLY A 235 1.76 35.59 6.21
C GLY A 235 1.96 34.61 5.04
N ILE A 236 1.70 33.32 5.22
CA ILE A 236 1.68 32.35 4.12
C ILE A 236 0.23 32.14 3.67
N ASP A 237 -0.05 32.40 2.40
CA ASP A 237 -1.32 32.05 1.76
C ASP A 237 -1.32 30.57 1.39
N ALA A 238 -1.91 29.74 2.25
CA ALA A 238 -1.95 28.28 2.06
C ALA A 238 -2.72 27.88 0.80
N GLN A 239 -3.82 28.55 0.52
CA GLN A 239 -4.66 28.28 -0.65
C GLN A 239 -3.93 28.70 -1.92
N GLY A 240 -3.37 29.90 -1.96
CA GLY A 240 -2.59 30.41 -3.09
C GLY A 240 -1.35 29.56 -3.38
N ALA A 241 -0.66 29.06 -2.36
CA ALA A 241 0.47 28.15 -2.51
C ALA A 241 0.08 26.85 -3.25
N CYS A 242 -1.06 26.27 -2.89
CA CYS A 242 -1.57 25.05 -3.54
C CYS A 242 -2.07 25.30 -4.96
N ILE A 243 -2.70 26.44 -5.23
CA ILE A 243 -3.16 26.82 -6.57
C ILE A 243 -1.97 27.13 -7.47
N GLY A 244 -0.96 27.85 -6.95
CA GLY A 244 0.25 28.27 -7.65
C GLY A 244 -0.01 29.39 -8.66
N PRO A 245 1.08 29.99 -9.21
CA PRO A 245 0.98 31.09 -10.16
C PRO A 245 0.09 30.71 -11.35
N ARG A 246 -0.96 31.52 -11.58
CA ARG A 246 -1.96 31.26 -12.66
C ARG A 246 -2.58 29.87 -12.61
N GLY A 247 -2.61 29.22 -11.45
CA GLY A 247 -3.18 27.88 -11.26
C GLY A 247 -2.34 26.73 -11.84
N VAL A 248 -1.06 26.92 -12.07
CA VAL A 248 -0.20 25.89 -12.70
C VAL A 248 -0.12 24.62 -11.86
N ARG A 249 0.05 24.74 -10.54
CA ARG A 249 0.22 23.59 -9.66
C ARG A 249 -1.06 22.75 -9.55
N ILE A 250 -2.19 23.42 -9.30
CA ILE A 250 -3.47 22.70 -9.21
C ILE A 250 -3.86 22.06 -10.54
N ARG A 251 -3.54 22.69 -11.70
CA ARG A 251 -3.79 22.06 -13.00
C ARG A 251 -2.95 20.82 -13.24
N ALA A 252 -1.70 20.76 -12.75
CA ALA A 252 -0.87 19.56 -12.85
C ALA A 252 -1.51 18.40 -12.08
N VAL A 253 -2.01 18.66 -10.86
CA VAL A 253 -2.76 17.66 -10.07
C VAL A 253 -4.03 17.22 -10.77
N VAL A 254 -4.84 18.16 -11.28
CA VAL A 254 -6.09 17.86 -11.99
C VAL A 254 -5.83 17.05 -13.27
N SER A 255 -4.75 17.37 -14.00
CA SER A 255 -4.37 16.62 -15.21
C SER A 255 -4.07 15.14 -14.92
N GLU A 256 -3.46 14.84 -13.75
CA GLU A 256 -3.22 13.44 -13.33
C GLU A 256 -4.52 12.72 -12.93
N LEU A 257 -5.50 13.45 -12.41
CA LEU A 257 -6.79 12.91 -11.97
C LEU A 257 -7.85 12.85 -13.09
N GLY A 258 -7.51 13.28 -14.30
CA GLY A 258 -8.39 13.32 -15.46
C GLY A 258 -9.42 14.46 -15.37
N GLU A 259 -10.73 14.14 -15.28
CA GLU A 259 -11.81 15.14 -15.25
C GLU A 259 -12.20 15.59 -13.82
N GLU A 260 -11.51 15.12 -12.80
CA GLU A 260 -11.84 15.42 -11.40
C GLU A 260 -11.54 16.88 -11.06
N GLN A 261 -12.58 17.62 -10.64
CA GLN A 261 -12.44 19.02 -10.23
C GLN A 261 -11.93 19.08 -8.78
N VAL A 262 -10.80 19.75 -8.55
CA VAL A 262 -10.22 19.93 -7.21
C VAL A 262 -10.39 21.38 -6.75
N GLN A 263 -11.03 21.54 -5.60
CA GLN A 263 -11.18 22.84 -4.94
C GLN A 263 -10.36 22.85 -3.65
N VAL A 264 -9.48 23.84 -3.53
CA VAL A 264 -8.72 24.09 -2.31
C VAL A 264 -9.47 25.14 -1.49
N VAL A 265 -9.62 24.88 -0.19
CA VAL A 265 -10.26 25.80 0.77
C VAL A 265 -9.35 25.99 1.98
N GLU A 266 -9.48 27.12 2.65
CA GLU A 266 -8.75 27.39 3.87
C GLU A 266 -9.39 26.64 5.05
N TRP A 267 -8.55 26.03 5.87
CA TRP A 267 -8.96 25.42 7.13
C TRP A 267 -8.88 26.45 8.25
N SER A 268 -9.91 26.52 9.10
CA SER A 268 -9.90 27.31 10.32
C SER A 268 -10.09 26.41 11.55
N ALA A 269 -9.51 26.84 12.68
CA ALA A 269 -9.77 26.23 13.98
C ALA A 269 -11.17 26.58 14.51
N ASP A 270 -11.75 27.69 14.05
CA ASP A 270 -13.14 28.03 14.28
C ASP A 270 -14.04 27.20 13.35
N PRO A 271 -14.91 26.33 13.90
CA PRO A 271 -15.76 25.49 13.07
C PRO A 271 -16.74 26.28 12.19
N ALA A 272 -17.20 27.45 12.62
CA ALA A 272 -18.12 28.27 11.83
C ALA A 272 -17.42 28.83 10.59
N GLU A 273 -16.21 29.39 10.77
CA GLU A 273 -15.38 29.85 9.67
C GLU A 273 -15.00 28.71 8.73
N TYR A 274 -14.67 27.54 9.29
CA TYR A 274 -14.31 26.38 8.48
C TYR A 274 -15.48 25.84 7.65
N VAL A 275 -16.70 25.81 8.21
CA VAL A 275 -17.91 25.44 7.45
C VAL A 275 -18.18 26.47 6.37
N ALA A 276 -18.06 27.76 6.64
CA ALA A 276 -18.21 28.82 5.65
C ALA A 276 -17.23 28.66 4.48
N SER A 277 -15.95 28.49 4.81
CA SER A 277 -14.89 28.23 3.81
C SER A 277 -15.16 26.94 3.00
N ALA A 278 -15.61 25.88 3.65
CA ALA A 278 -15.90 24.60 3.00
C ALA A 278 -17.07 24.67 2.00
N LEU A 279 -18.02 25.61 2.18
CA LEU A 279 -19.14 25.83 1.26
C LEU A 279 -18.75 26.64 0.02
N ALA A 280 -17.53 27.21 -0.03
CA ALA A 280 -17.06 27.88 -1.24
C ALA A 280 -17.37 27.04 -2.51
N PRO A 281 -17.66 27.66 -3.67
CA PRO A 281 -17.53 29.08 -3.98
C PRO A 281 -18.72 29.95 -3.52
N ALA A 282 -19.73 29.39 -2.85
CA ALA A 282 -20.82 30.18 -2.31
C ALA A 282 -20.29 31.05 -1.14
N GLN A 283 -20.80 32.28 -1.07
CA GLN A 283 -20.58 33.17 0.07
C GLN A 283 -21.58 32.83 1.17
N VAL A 284 -21.08 32.66 2.37
CA VAL A 284 -21.91 32.36 3.55
C VAL A 284 -22.05 33.62 4.38
N SER A 285 -23.31 34.04 4.66
CA SER A 285 -23.61 35.23 5.43
C SER A 285 -23.48 34.99 6.94
N ALA A 286 -23.85 33.79 7.41
CA ALA A 286 -23.75 33.39 8.81
C ALA A 286 -23.68 31.86 8.95
N VAL A 287 -23.07 31.39 10.03
CA VAL A 287 -23.08 29.98 10.43
C VAL A 287 -23.43 29.91 11.92
N GLU A 288 -24.52 29.22 12.24
CA GLU A 288 -24.88 28.90 13.62
C GLU A 288 -24.56 27.44 13.90
N LEU A 289 -23.87 27.18 15.02
CA LEU A 289 -23.42 25.83 15.40
C LEU A 289 -24.26 25.26 16.52
N ASP A 290 -24.83 24.08 16.31
CA ASP A 290 -25.35 23.23 17.36
C ASP A 290 -24.31 22.15 17.69
N ASN A 291 -23.61 22.34 18.80
CA ASN A 291 -22.55 21.43 19.25
C ASN A 291 -23.11 20.10 19.78
N GLU A 292 -24.34 20.05 20.23
CA GLU A 292 -24.95 18.81 20.76
C GLU A 292 -25.24 17.82 19.65
N THR A 293 -25.79 18.31 18.54
CA THR A 293 -26.09 17.48 17.36
C THR A 293 -24.98 17.49 16.31
N ARG A 294 -23.93 18.30 16.50
CA ARG A 294 -22.90 18.59 15.49
C ARG A 294 -23.48 19.04 14.14
N THR A 295 -24.48 19.91 14.20
CA THR A 295 -25.13 20.48 13.03
C THR A 295 -24.72 21.96 12.88
N ALA A 296 -24.34 22.35 11.68
CA ALA A 296 -24.07 23.73 11.30
C ALA A 296 -25.20 24.23 10.40
N HIS A 297 -25.88 25.29 10.81
CA HIS A 297 -26.89 25.97 10.02
C HIS A 297 -26.22 27.14 9.29
N ALA A 298 -26.01 26.95 7.99
CA ALA A 298 -25.37 27.95 7.14
C ALA A 298 -26.43 28.77 6.40
N VAL A 299 -26.35 30.09 6.54
CA VAL A 299 -27.22 31.06 5.85
C VAL A 299 -26.45 31.66 4.70
N VAL A 300 -27.02 31.62 3.52
CA VAL A 300 -26.43 32.16 2.29
C VAL A 300 -27.39 33.14 1.60
N PRO A 301 -26.92 34.09 0.80
CA PRO A 301 -27.79 34.90 -0.07
C PRO A 301 -28.67 33.98 -0.92
N ASP A 302 -29.93 34.35 -1.13
CA ASP A 302 -30.91 33.50 -1.83
C ASP A 302 -30.48 33.11 -3.23
N ASP A 303 -29.78 34.00 -3.95
CA ASP A 303 -29.22 33.75 -5.28
C ASP A 303 -28.07 32.76 -5.27
N GLN A 304 -27.43 32.51 -4.12
CA GLN A 304 -26.35 31.57 -3.96
C GLN A 304 -26.75 30.20 -3.35
N LEU A 305 -28.00 30.05 -2.95
CA LEU A 305 -28.48 28.83 -2.31
C LEU A 305 -28.24 27.59 -3.19
N SER A 306 -28.54 27.69 -4.48
CA SER A 306 -28.25 26.58 -5.43
C SER A 306 -26.75 26.30 -5.58
N LEU A 307 -25.91 27.31 -5.49
CA LEU A 307 -24.45 27.18 -5.55
C LEU A 307 -23.89 26.52 -4.29
N ALA A 308 -24.39 26.93 -3.11
CA ALA A 308 -24.02 26.35 -1.83
C ALA A 308 -24.38 24.86 -1.72
N ILE A 309 -25.57 24.48 -2.19
CA ILE A 309 -26.00 23.08 -2.26
C ILE A 309 -25.21 22.32 -3.32
N GLY A 310 -25.03 22.91 -4.49
CA GLY A 310 -24.39 22.30 -5.64
C GLY A 310 -25.30 21.31 -6.37
N ARG A 311 -24.87 20.85 -7.54
CA ARG A 311 -25.60 19.87 -8.35
C ARG A 311 -25.79 18.58 -7.57
N SER A 312 -27.02 18.12 -7.40
CA SER A 312 -27.38 16.93 -6.61
C SER A 312 -26.82 16.93 -5.17
N GLY A 313 -26.65 18.12 -4.58
CA GLY A 313 -26.12 18.25 -3.21
C GLY A 313 -24.62 17.98 -3.06
N GLU A 314 -23.87 17.95 -4.15
CA GLU A 314 -22.45 17.57 -4.17
C GLU A 314 -21.59 18.53 -3.33
N ASN A 315 -21.80 19.84 -3.45
CA ASN A 315 -21.02 20.84 -2.71
C ASN A 315 -21.26 20.73 -1.21
N ALA A 316 -22.53 20.68 -0.78
CA ALA A 316 -22.90 20.49 0.63
C ALA A 316 -22.38 19.18 1.22
N ARG A 317 -22.48 18.07 0.46
CA ARG A 317 -22.02 16.76 0.88
C ARG A 317 -20.48 16.71 1.04
N LEU A 318 -19.74 17.31 0.12
CA LEU A 318 -18.29 17.40 0.23
C LEU A 318 -17.87 18.31 1.38
N ALA A 319 -18.55 19.44 1.60
CA ALA A 319 -18.31 20.33 2.74
C ALA A 319 -18.56 19.62 4.07
N ALA A 320 -19.66 18.87 4.19
CA ALA A 320 -19.98 18.10 5.37
C ALA A 320 -18.92 17.02 5.67
N ARG A 321 -18.46 16.28 4.64
CA ARG A 321 -17.38 15.30 4.80
C ARG A 321 -16.05 15.95 5.17
N LEU A 322 -15.76 17.14 4.62
CA LEU A 322 -14.52 17.85 4.84
C LEU A 322 -14.41 18.35 6.28
N THR A 323 -15.52 18.93 6.79
CA THR A 323 -15.58 19.57 8.11
C THR A 323 -15.94 18.61 9.24
N GLY A 324 -16.60 17.49 8.91
CA GLY A 324 -17.16 16.55 9.89
C GLY A 324 -18.42 17.07 10.60
N TRP A 325 -19.04 18.12 10.06
CA TRP A 325 -20.32 18.66 10.52
C TRP A 325 -21.45 18.25 9.59
N ARG A 326 -22.62 18.02 10.14
CA ARG A 326 -23.85 18.03 9.35
C ARG A 326 -24.15 19.47 8.97
N ILE A 327 -24.38 19.76 7.68
CA ILE A 327 -24.59 21.13 7.22
C ILE A 327 -26.00 21.25 6.67
N ASP A 328 -26.79 22.10 7.31
CA ASP A 328 -28.12 22.52 6.84
C ASP A 328 -27.99 23.92 6.25
N ILE A 329 -28.43 24.12 4.99
CA ILE A 329 -28.24 25.36 4.23
C ILE A 329 -29.60 26.00 3.98
N SER A 330 -29.74 27.28 4.31
CA SER A 330 -30.94 28.09 4.04
C SER A 330 -30.59 29.41 3.37
N GLY A 331 -31.52 29.95 2.60
CA GLY A 331 -31.44 31.34 2.11
C GLY A 331 -31.79 32.33 3.19
N GLU A 332 -31.32 33.57 3.04
CA GLU A 332 -31.58 34.67 3.97
C GLU A 332 -33.08 34.93 4.20
N SER A 333 -33.90 34.79 3.15
CA SER A 333 -35.36 35.00 3.26
C SER A 333 -36.10 33.85 3.99
N GLY A 334 -35.48 32.67 4.05
CA GLY A 334 -36.02 31.49 4.74
C GLY A 334 -35.53 31.31 6.19
N HIS A 335 -34.61 32.13 6.63
CA HIS A 335 -34.04 32.03 7.98
C HIS A 335 -34.81 32.92 8.93
N PRO A 336 -35.43 32.38 10.04
CA PRO A 336 -36.05 33.21 11.02
C PRO A 336 -35.02 34.09 11.71
N ARG A 337 -35.05 35.40 11.45
CA ARG A 337 -34.21 36.37 12.20
C ARG A 337 -34.44 36.16 13.68
N ARG A 338 -33.50 35.61 14.42
CA ARG A 338 -33.45 35.82 15.86
C ARG A 338 -33.18 37.32 16.07
N GLU A 339 -34.23 38.05 16.47
CA GLU A 339 -34.06 39.41 16.94
C GLU A 339 -33.01 39.39 18.05
N THR A 340 -31.86 39.99 17.81
CA THR A 340 -30.92 40.36 18.86
C THR A 340 -31.70 41.26 19.80
N ALA A 341 -32.01 40.76 21.00
CA ALA A 341 -32.62 41.55 22.05
C ALA A 341 -31.70 42.74 22.31
N THR A 342 -32.08 43.89 21.75
CA THR A 342 -31.48 45.18 22.06
C THR A 342 -31.81 45.42 23.52
N SER A 343 -30.80 45.35 24.38
CA SER A 343 -30.89 45.73 25.76
C SER A 343 -31.41 47.17 25.83
N PRO A 344 -32.49 47.49 26.52
CA PRO A 344 -32.90 48.88 26.63
C PRO A 344 -31.80 49.65 27.37
N ALA A 345 -31.44 50.82 26.81
CA ALA A 345 -30.54 51.75 27.46
C ALA A 345 -31.09 52.15 28.82
N PRO A 346 -30.27 52.31 29.88
CA PRO A 346 -30.76 52.79 31.15
C PRO A 346 -31.24 54.21 31.00
N GLU A 347 -32.55 54.43 31.31
CA GLU A 347 -33.11 55.77 31.45
C GLU A 347 -32.34 56.49 32.53
N GLY A 348 -31.79 57.64 32.15
CA GLY A 348 -31.11 58.55 33.08
C GLY A 348 -32.11 59.08 34.13
N GLU A 349 -31.85 58.80 35.39
CA GLU A 349 -32.45 59.54 36.51
C GLU A 349 -31.93 60.95 36.49
N ASP A 350 -32.79 61.91 36.11
CA ASP A 350 -32.68 63.30 36.43
C ASP A 350 -32.91 63.44 37.92
N ALA A 351 -31.89 63.84 38.65
CA ALA A 351 -32.01 64.31 40.04
C ALA A 351 -31.99 65.85 40.05
N GLY A 352 -33.13 66.44 40.46
CA GLY A 352 -33.25 67.84 40.83
C GLY A 352 -32.54 68.20 42.15
#